data_cb5bda693b373f2cdf4bfcc6aea996b5
#
_entry.id   cb5bda693b373f2cdf4bfcc6aea996b5
#
_cell.length_a   1.000
_cell.length_b   1.000
_cell.length_c   1.000
_cell.angle_alpha   90.00
_cell.angle_beta   90.00
_cell.angle_gamma   90.00
#
_symmetry.space_group_name_H-M   'P 1'
#
loop_
_entity.id
_entity.type
_entity.pdbx_description
1 polymer ?
#
loop_
_entity_poly.entity_id
_entity_poly.type
_entity_poly.pdbx_seq_one_letter_code
_entity_poly.pdbx_strand_id
1 'polypeptide(L)'
;MNYYAWLIIRYAKERDAATIAVVEGESLEVFKAFFAKWRDLGVYPPNFKLPTDEILEITIRKMVIHEANVPESTKQKAAKWLLERGYDLNLT
;
A
#
# COMPACT_ATOMS: atom_id res chain seq x y z
N MET A 1 -12.99 -8.74 21.50
CA MET A 1 -12.84 -8.09 20.17
C MET A 1 -13.73 -8.82 19.18
N ASN A 2 -14.55 -8.09 18.42
CA ASN A 2 -15.40 -8.74 17.43
C ASN A 2 -14.61 -9.05 16.14
N TYR A 3 -15.23 -9.84 15.27
CA TYR A 3 -14.60 -10.30 14.04
C TYR A 3 -14.14 -9.15 13.12
N TYR A 4 -14.97 -8.12 12.99
CA TYR A 4 -14.63 -6.99 12.13
C TYR A 4 -13.46 -6.17 12.65
N ALA A 5 -13.39 -5.96 13.96
CA ALA A 5 -12.26 -5.25 14.55
C ALA A 5 -10.96 -6.03 14.33
N TRP A 6 -11.01 -7.35 14.51
CA TRP A 6 -9.85 -8.21 14.26
C TRP A 6 -9.41 -8.15 12.78
N LEU A 7 -10.37 -8.20 11.84
CA LEU A 7 -10.08 -8.10 10.41
C LEU A 7 -9.41 -6.78 10.06
N ILE A 8 -9.92 -5.67 10.60
CA ILE A 8 -9.37 -4.34 10.32
C ILE A 8 -7.92 -4.25 10.78
N ILE A 9 -7.62 -4.74 11.98
CA ILE A 9 -6.25 -4.74 12.52
C ILE A 9 -5.34 -5.60 11.64
N ARG A 10 -5.78 -6.80 11.28
CA ARG A 10 -5.00 -7.70 10.45
C ARG A 10 -4.80 -7.14 9.05
N TYR A 11 -5.85 -6.55 8.48
CA TYR A 11 -5.77 -5.89 7.19
C TYR A 11 -4.70 -4.80 7.18
N ALA A 12 -4.69 -3.94 8.20
CA ALA A 12 -3.71 -2.86 8.27
C ALA A 12 -2.29 -3.40 8.29
N LYS A 13 -2.01 -4.45 9.05
CA LYS A 13 -0.68 -5.06 9.12
C LYS A 13 -0.26 -5.66 7.78
N GLU A 14 -1.14 -6.41 7.14
CA GLU A 14 -0.83 -7.03 5.85
C GLU A 14 -0.68 -5.99 4.75
N ARG A 15 -1.49 -4.93 4.77
CA ARG A 15 -1.36 -3.81 3.84
C ARG A 15 -0.01 -3.13 3.99
N ASP A 16 0.40 -2.85 5.22
CA ASP A 16 1.67 -2.19 5.47
C ASP A 16 2.84 -3.05 4.98
N ALA A 17 2.80 -4.36 5.25
CA ALA A 17 3.81 -5.28 4.77
C ALA A 17 3.86 -5.31 3.24
N ALA A 18 2.70 -5.33 2.58
CA ALA A 18 2.62 -5.35 1.11
C ALA A 18 3.16 -4.05 0.50
N THR A 19 2.83 -2.89 1.09
CA THR A 19 3.31 -1.60 0.58
C THR A 19 4.83 -1.45 0.78
N ILE A 20 5.35 -1.90 1.92
CA ILE A 20 6.80 -1.91 2.15
C ILE A 20 7.52 -2.79 1.12
N ALA A 21 6.97 -3.96 0.83
CA ALA A 21 7.54 -4.88 -0.16
C ALA A 21 7.63 -4.25 -1.55
N VAL A 22 6.60 -3.52 -1.96
CA VAL A 22 6.62 -2.80 -3.26
C VAL A 22 7.75 -1.79 -3.30
N VAL A 23 7.94 -1.01 -2.22
CA VAL A 23 8.99 0.03 -2.16
C VAL A 23 10.38 -0.60 -2.13
N GLU A 24 10.54 -1.71 -1.42
CA GLU A 24 11.85 -2.37 -1.25
C GLU A 24 12.30 -3.17 -2.48
N GLY A 25 11.61 -3.03 -3.60
CA GLY A 25 12.03 -3.61 -4.87
C GLY A 25 11.33 -4.90 -5.26
N GLU A 26 10.34 -5.33 -4.51
CA GLU A 26 9.50 -6.44 -4.92
C GLU A 26 8.45 -5.96 -5.91
N SER A 27 7.80 -6.89 -6.60
CA SER A 27 6.89 -6.52 -7.65
C SER A 27 5.56 -6.00 -7.10
N LEU A 28 4.89 -5.16 -7.86
CA LEU A 28 3.54 -4.69 -7.56
C LEU A 28 2.55 -5.87 -7.41
N GLU A 29 2.88 -7.03 -7.95
CA GLU A 29 2.04 -8.22 -7.84
C GLU A 29 1.81 -8.66 -6.39
N VAL A 30 2.76 -8.38 -5.50
CA VAL A 30 2.59 -8.64 -4.05
C VAL A 30 1.39 -7.88 -3.51
N PHE A 31 1.27 -6.60 -3.86
CA PHE A 31 0.15 -5.78 -3.45
C PHE A 31 -1.16 -6.23 -4.11
N LYS A 32 -1.12 -6.56 -5.38
CA LYS A 32 -2.30 -7.04 -6.10
C LYS A 32 -2.83 -8.35 -5.53
N ALA A 33 -1.93 -9.26 -5.15
CA ALA A 33 -2.31 -10.52 -4.52
C ALA A 33 -2.95 -10.28 -3.15
N PHE A 34 -2.38 -9.39 -2.35
CA PHE A 34 -2.95 -8.97 -1.07
C PHE A 34 -4.36 -8.40 -1.27
N PHE A 35 -4.52 -7.51 -2.24
CA PHE A 35 -5.81 -6.89 -2.52
C PHE A 35 -6.85 -7.93 -2.93
N ALA A 36 -6.50 -8.87 -3.81
CA ALA A 36 -7.42 -9.91 -4.25
C ALA A 36 -7.90 -10.77 -3.08
N LYS A 37 -6.98 -11.16 -2.21
CA LYS A 37 -7.30 -11.91 -1.01
C LYS A 37 -8.31 -11.18 -0.12
N TRP A 38 -8.06 -9.90 0.14
CA TRP A 38 -8.90 -9.11 1.04
C TRP A 38 -10.22 -8.72 0.42
N ARG A 39 -10.28 -8.57 -0.90
CA ARG A 39 -11.54 -8.40 -1.61
C ARG A 39 -12.41 -9.64 -1.46
N ASP A 40 -11.82 -10.83 -1.62
CA ASP A 40 -12.53 -12.10 -1.49
C ASP A 40 -13.04 -12.32 -0.06
N LEU A 41 -12.36 -11.76 0.93
CA LEU A 41 -12.79 -11.80 2.32
C LEU A 41 -13.85 -10.74 2.67
N GLY A 42 -14.24 -9.90 1.72
CA GLY A 42 -15.28 -8.90 1.91
C GLY A 42 -14.81 -7.60 2.58
N VAL A 43 -13.51 -7.35 2.65
CA VAL A 43 -12.98 -6.10 3.21
C VAL A 43 -13.30 -4.91 2.28
N TYR A 44 -13.38 -5.16 0.98
CA TYR A 44 -13.75 -4.15 -0.01
C TYR A 44 -15.12 -4.45 -0.61
N PRO A 45 -15.84 -3.44 -1.12
CA PRO A 45 -17.07 -3.69 -1.87
C PRO A 45 -16.82 -4.56 -3.09
N PRO A 46 -17.78 -5.42 -3.49
CA PRO A 46 -17.59 -6.32 -4.63
C PRO A 46 -17.31 -5.63 -5.95
N ASN A 47 -17.76 -4.39 -6.10
CA ASN A 47 -17.57 -3.60 -7.32
C ASN A 47 -16.32 -2.71 -7.28
N PHE A 48 -15.53 -2.80 -6.21
CA PHE A 48 -14.30 -2.02 -6.08
C PHE A 48 -13.27 -2.53 -7.09
N LYS A 49 -12.67 -1.61 -7.84
CA LYS A 49 -11.64 -1.92 -8.81
C LYS A 49 -10.34 -1.22 -8.44
N LEU A 50 -9.22 -1.91 -8.63
CA LEU A 50 -7.91 -1.30 -8.45
C LEU A 50 -7.67 -0.24 -9.52
N PRO A 51 -7.01 0.87 -9.18
CA PRO A 51 -6.50 1.82 -10.17
C PRO A 51 -5.47 1.17 -11.09
N THR A 52 -5.04 1.92 -12.09
CA THR A 52 -3.96 1.45 -12.98
C THR A 52 -2.67 1.23 -12.20
N ASP A 53 -1.76 0.44 -12.77
CA ASP A 53 -0.47 0.16 -12.15
C ASP A 53 0.31 1.43 -11.86
N GLU A 54 0.28 2.40 -12.78
CA GLU A 54 0.96 3.68 -12.59
C GLU A 54 0.43 4.42 -11.36
N ILE A 55 -0.89 4.51 -11.22
CA ILE A 55 -1.50 5.16 -10.06
C ILE A 55 -1.18 4.41 -8.78
N LEU A 56 -1.19 3.08 -8.81
CA LEU A 56 -0.84 2.26 -7.65
C LEU A 56 0.61 2.50 -7.22
N GLU A 57 1.54 2.53 -8.16
CA GLU A 57 2.96 2.79 -7.88
C GLU A 57 3.15 4.12 -7.16
N ILE A 58 2.47 5.16 -7.61
CA ILE A 58 2.54 6.49 -7.02
C ILE A 58 1.87 6.52 -5.65
N THR A 59 0.66 5.99 -5.56
CA THR A 59 -0.16 6.05 -4.35
C THR A 59 0.47 5.25 -3.22
N ILE A 60 0.98 4.05 -3.49
CA ILE A 60 1.63 3.20 -2.49
C ILE A 60 2.82 3.93 -1.87
N ARG A 61 3.65 4.56 -2.69
CA ARG A 61 4.82 5.28 -2.18
C ARG A 61 4.45 6.52 -1.37
N LYS A 62 3.44 7.25 -1.80
CA LYS A 62 2.95 8.40 -1.02
C LYS A 62 2.39 7.95 0.33
N MET A 63 1.66 6.85 0.36
CA MET A 63 1.14 6.30 1.62
C MET A 63 2.27 5.89 2.56
N VAL A 64 3.28 5.20 2.04
CA VAL A 64 4.42 4.73 2.84
C VAL A 64 5.13 5.90 3.54
N ILE A 65 5.32 7.01 2.86
CA ILE A 65 6.00 8.18 3.42
C ILE A 65 5.26 8.71 4.66
N HIS A 66 3.95 8.60 4.68
CA HIS A 66 3.12 9.14 5.76
C HIS A 66 2.73 8.12 6.82
N GLU A 67 3.22 6.87 6.73
CA GLU A 67 2.90 5.82 7.70
C GLU A 67 3.90 5.81 8.84
N ALA A 68 3.39 5.86 10.09
CA ALA A 68 4.24 5.91 11.27
C ALA A 68 5.04 4.63 11.51
N ASN A 69 4.51 3.48 11.07
CA ASN A 69 5.09 2.17 11.35
C ASN A 69 6.08 1.69 10.29
N VAL A 70 6.37 2.51 9.29
CA VAL A 70 7.29 2.16 8.22
C VAL A 70 8.70 2.62 8.58
N PRO A 71 9.74 1.80 8.36
CA PRO A 71 11.12 2.21 8.61
C PRO A 71 11.50 3.47 7.82
N GLU A 72 12.31 4.32 8.42
CA GLU A 72 12.72 5.58 7.79
C GLU A 72 13.46 5.35 6.47
N SER A 73 14.29 4.30 6.40
CA SER A 73 15.00 3.96 5.16
C SER A 73 14.04 3.64 4.01
N THR A 74 12.93 2.97 4.30
CA THR A 74 11.91 2.67 3.31
C THR A 74 11.20 3.95 2.85
N LYS A 75 10.89 4.86 3.78
CA LYS A 75 10.30 6.16 3.44
C LYS A 75 11.22 6.97 2.53
N GLN A 76 12.52 6.95 2.80
CA GLN A 76 13.50 7.66 1.97
C GLN A 76 13.54 7.09 0.55
N LYS A 77 13.49 5.77 0.40
CA LYS A 77 13.42 5.13 -0.93
C LYS A 77 12.17 5.55 -1.67
N ALA A 78 11.02 5.57 -1.01
CA ALA A 78 9.76 5.98 -1.61
C ALA A 78 9.81 7.44 -2.07
N ALA A 79 10.33 8.33 -1.22
CA ALA A 79 10.45 9.74 -1.54
C ALA A 79 11.39 9.96 -2.73
N LYS A 80 12.52 9.27 -2.76
CA LYS A 80 13.48 9.36 -3.87
C LYS A 80 12.83 8.94 -5.18
N TRP A 81 12.12 7.82 -5.19
CA TRP A 81 11.44 7.32 -6.38
C TRP A 81 10.45 8.36 -6.94
N LEU A 82 9.65 8.97 -6.05
CA LEU A 82 8.67 9.98 -6.45
C LEU A 82 9.34 11.23 -7.01
N LEU A 83 10.34 11.77 -6.30
CA LEU A 83 11.02 12.99 -6.71
C LEU A 83 11.77 12.83 -8.02
N GLU A 84 12.41 11.68 -8.25
CA GLU A 84 13.12 11.41 -9.51
C GLU A 84 12.18 11.41 -10.71
N ARG A 85 10.88 11.17 -10.50
CA ARG A 85 9.88 11.14 -11.57
C ARG A 85 9.03 12.40 -11.63
N GLY A 86 9.38 13.41 -10.85
CA GLY A 86 8.69 14.70 -10.88
C GLY A 86 7.38 14.75 -10.10
N TYR A 87 7.13 13.77 -9.25
CA TYR A 87 5.94 13.79 -8.39
C TYR A 87 6.25 14.48 -7.06
N ASP A 88 5.21 15.09 -6.45
CA ASP A 88 5.34 15.60 -5.10
C ASP A 88 5.16 14.47 -4.08
N LEU A 89 5.33 14.80 -2.78
CA LEU A 89 5.23 13.82 -1.70
C LEU A 89 3.91 13.89 -0.94
N ASN A 90 2.98 14.72 -1.39
CA ASN A 90 1.68 14.89 -0.73
C ASN A 90 0.74 13.74 -1.09
N LEU A 91 -0.16 13.39 -0.14
CA LEU A 91 -1.14 12.33 -0.35
C LEU A 91 -2.25 12.71 -1.34
N THR A 92 -2.51 13.97 -1.50
CA THR A 92 -3.57 14.45 -2.39
C THR A 92 -3.04 14.88 -3.74
#